data_e837881b276f77a82d1998e229e6dcd9
#
_entry.id   e837881b276f77a82d1998e229e6dcd9
#
_cell.length_a   1.000
_cell.length_b   1.000
_cell.length_c   1.000
_cell.angle_alpha   90.00
_cell.angle_beta   90.00
_cell.angle_gamma   90.00
#
_symmetry.space_group_name_H-M   'P 1'
#
loop_
_entity.id
_entity.type
_entity.pdbx_description
1 polymer ?
#
loop_
_entity_poly.entity_id
_entity_poly.type
_entity_poly.pdbx_seq_one_letter_code
_entity_poly.pdbx_strand_id
1 'polypeptide(L)'
;SKNVKAAEKQLEKSRNADFPTIQFEALQRKQKAGNVDRESLTMGNSLEILAEELPVEELIPLLYGNTGGISSNLGAAGIKVPGSAGETSEALYEKYGVPVLIMADGPAGIRLQRSYEVNRENDSVYGIGVLGSLENGFLVTEKPHQNADTYYQYCTAFPVGTALAQSWNRQLLKEFGEMIAEEMEKFGVNLWLAPGMNIHRNPLCGRNFEYYSEDPLLAGSLAAAVTKGVQSKAGCGVTIKHFACN
;
A
#
# COMPACT_ATOMS: atom_id res chain seq x y z
N SER A 1 27.04 21.93 -9.27
CA SER A 1 28.09 20.91 -9.15
C SER A 1 27.85 19.79 -10.15
N LYS A 2 28.86 19.04 -10.55
CA LYS A 2 28.73 17.93 -11.53
C LYS A 2 27.73 16.86 -11.09
N ASN A 3 27.58 16.66 -9.79
CA ASN A 3 26.65 15.65 -9.24
C ASN A 3 25.17 16.06 -9.34
N VAL A 4 24.87 17.35 -9.24
CA VAL A 4 23.49 17.85 -9.41
C VAL A 4 23.04 17.69 -10.86
N LYS A 5 23.90 18.05 -11.82
CA LYS A 5 23.59 17.87 -13.26
C LYS A 5 23.47 16.41 -13.68
N ALA A 6 24.20 15.49 -13.03
CA ALA A 6 24.06 14.07 -13.27
C ALA A 6 22.73 13.53 -12.71
N ALA A 7 22.31 13.99 -11.54
CA ALA A 7 21.02 13.64 -10.95
C ALA A 7 19.84 14.20 -11.76
N GLU A 8 19.91 15.46 -12.20
CA GLU A 8 18.91 16.08 -13.09
C GLU A 8 18.77 15.32 -14.41
N LYS A 9 19.88 14.91 -15.03
CA LYS A 9 19.88 14.13 -16.27
C LYS A 9 19.32 12.71 -16.08
N GLN A 10 19.48 12.14 -14.90
CA GLN A 10 18.92 10.84 -14.54
C GLN A 10 17.41 10.94 -14.27
N LEU A 11 16.98 12.04 -13.63
CA LEU A 11 15.55 12.36 -13.43
C LEU A 11 14.83 12.60 -14.77
N GLU A 12 15.47 13.30 -15.68
CA GLU A 12 14.92 13.58 -17.02
C GLU A 12 14.82 12.31 -17.88
N LYS A 13 15.79 11.41 -17.75
CA LYS A 13 15.71 10.07 -18.36
C LYS A 13 14.59 9.23 -17.79
N SER A 14 14.34 9.30 -16.48
CA SER A 14 13.24 8.56 -15.83
C SER A 14 11.86 9.15 -16.16
N ARG A 15 11.74 10.45 -16.42
CA ARG A 15 10.51 11.10 -16.88
C ARG A 15 10.16 10.77 -18.34
N ASN A 16 11.16 10.48 -19.18
CA ASN A 16 10.98 10.17 -20.60
C ASN A 16 11.05 8.66 -20.92
N ALA A 17 11.21 7.81 -19.91
CA ALA A 17 11.07 6.39 -20.09
C ALA A 17 9.57 6.06 -20.12
N ASP A 18 9.08 5.54 -21.23
CA ASP A 18 7.77 4.89 -21.32
C ASP A 18 7.79 3.66 -20.40
N PHE A 19 7.50 3.88 -19.13
CA PHE A 19 7.26 2.78 -18.20
C PHE A 19 5.93 2.16 -18.61
N PRO A 20 5.85 0.84 -18.76
CA PRO A 20 4.62 0.19 -19.15
C PRO A 20 3.57 0.35 -18.03
N THR A 21 2.76 1.38 -18.16
CA THR A 21 1.56 1.65 -17.34
C THR A 21 0.44 0.62 -17.64
N ILE A 22 0.72 -0.33 -18.54
CA ILE A 22 -0.24 -1.24 -19.16
C ILE A 22 -0.85 -2.24 -18.19
N GLN A 23 -0.15 -2.62 -17.11
CA GLN A 23 -0.66 -3.66 -16.20
C GLN A 23 -1.68 -3.17 -15.20
N PHE A 24 -1.60 -1.93 -14.77
CA PHE A 24 -2.61 -1.38 -13.85
C PHE A 24 -4.00 -1.36 -14.49
N GLU A 25 -4.08 -1.03 -15.77
CA GLU A 25 -5.32 -1.13 -16.54
C GLU A 25 -5.80 -2.58 -16.75
N ALA A 26 -4.89 -3.54 -16.91
CA ALA A 26 -5.25 -4.95 -17.09
C ALA A 26 -5.80 -5.57 -15.80
N LEU A 27 -5.19 -5.27 -14.64
CA LEU A 27 -5.71 -5.67 -13.33
C LEU A 27 -7.04 -4.99 -13.00
N GLN A 28 -7.18 -3.70 -13.31
CA GLN A 28 -8.46 -2.98 -13.18
C GLN A 28 -9.51 -3.48 -14.18
N ARG A 29 -9.14 -3.92 -15.38
CA ARG A 29 -10.09 -4.49 -16.34
C ARG A 29 -10.60 -5.85 -15.91
N LYS A 30 -9.76 -6.71 -15.30
CA LYS A 30 -10.22 -7.96 -14.66
C LYS A 30 -11.16 -7.69 -13.47
N GLN A 31 -10.94 -6.62 -12.71
CA GLN A 31 -11.85 -6.18 -11.64
C GLN A 31 -13.15 -5.55 -12.16
N LYS A 32 -13.18 -4.98 -13.38
CA LYS A 32 -14.36 -4.36 -14.00
C LYS A 32 -15.29 -5.33 -14.73
N ALA A 33 -14.91 -6.58 -14.90
CA ALA A 33 -15.72 -7.57 -15.65
C ALA A 33 -16.93 -8.14 -14.88
N GLY A 34 -17.13 -7.75 -13.63
CA GLY A 34 -18.37 -8.00 -12.89
C GLY A 34 -19.30 -6.80 -13.01
N ASN A 35 -20.31 -6.90 -13.87
CA ASN A 35 -21.40 -5.91 -13.96
C ASN A 35 -22.24 -5.98 -12.67
N VAL A 36 -21.85 -5.23 -11.65
CA VAL A 36 -22.74 -4.89 -10.52
C VAL A 36 -23.11 -3.44 -10.70
N ASP A 37 -24.41 -3.21 -10.83
CA ASP A 37 -25.01 -1.89 -10.99
C ASP A 37 -24.69 -1.02 -9.77
N ARG A 38 -23.78 -0.05 -9.95
CA ARG A 38 -23.21 0.76 -8.86
C ARG A 38 -24.17 1.81 -8.29
N GLU A 39 -25.35 2.00 -8.90
CA GLU A 39 -26.31 3.04 -8.49
C GLU A 39 -27.25 2.62 -7.35
N SER A 40 -27.30 1.33 -6.97
CA SER A 40 -28.24 0.85 -5.95
C SER A 40 -27.66 0.64 -4.54
N LEU A 41 -26.36 0.82 -4.35
CA LEU A 41 -25.71 0.59 -3.07
C LEU A 41 -25.47 1.91 -2.31
N THR A 42 -26.44 2.32 -1.52
CA THR A 42 -26.21 3.23 -0.38
C THR A 42 -25.38 2.49 0.65
N MET A 43 -24.08 2.78 0.71
CA MET A 43 -23.02 1.94 1.29
C MET A 43 -23.15 1.59 2.79
N GLY A 44 -24.01 2.27 3.57
CA GLY A 44 -24.15 1.98 5.01
C GLY A 44 -24.96 0.73 5.31
N ASN A 45 -26.13 0.62 4.71
CA ASN A 45 -27.07 -0.45 5.05
C ASN A 45 -26.80 -1.78 4.34
N SER A 46 -26.11 -1.75 3.20
CA SER A 46 -25.89 -2.94 2.36
C SER A 46 -24.88 -3.92 2.93
N LEU A 47 -23.84 -3.43 3.61
CA LEU A 47 -22.80 -4.30 4.21
C LEU A 47 -23.28 -4.94 5.52
N GLU A 48 -24.07 -4.22 6.32
CA GLU A 48 -24.68 -4.78 7.54
C GLU A 48 -25.68 -5.88 7.17
N ILE A 49 -26.58 -5.62 6.21
CA ILE A 49 -27.54 -6.61 5.71
C ILE A 49 -26.80 -7.83 5.14
N LEU A 50 -25.76 -7.62 4.34
CA LEU A 50 -24.97 -8.72 3.79
C LEU A 50 -24.32 -9.55 4.90
N ALA A 51 -23.76 -8.92 5.92
CA ALA A 51 -23.13 -9.62 7.04
C ALA A 51 -24.13 -10.41 7.89
N GLU A 52 -25.38 -9.95 8.00
CA GLU A 52 -26.45 -10.66 8.72
C GLU A 52 -27.04 -11.84 7.90
N GLU A 53 -27.04 -11.73 6.59
CA GLU A 53 -27.63 -12.73 5.69
C GLU A 53 -26.66 -13.84 5.28
N LEU A 54 -25.34 -13.61 5.40
CA LEU A 54 -24.36 -14.60 5.00
C LEU A 54 -24.21 -15.73 6.01
N PRO A 55 -24.12 -17.00 5.56
CA PRO A 55 -23.74 -18.12 6.41
C PRO A 55 -22.40 -17.89 7.09
N VAL A 56 -22.24 -18.42 8.30
CA VAL A 56 -20.99 -18.29 9.07
C VAL A 56 -19.78 -18.82 8.29
N GLU A 57 -19.95 -19.88 7.54
CA GLU A 57 -18.92 -20.51 6.71
C GLU A 57 -18.39 -19.55 5.61
N GLU A 58 -19.24 -18.66 5.11
CA GLU A 58 -18.85 -17.64 4.13
C GLU A 58 -18.23 -16.40 4.80
N LEU A 59 -18.53 -16.12 6.06
CA LEU A 59 -17.95 -15.03 6.81
C LEU A 59 -16.54 -15.35 7.35
N ILE A 60 -16.27 -16.63 7.66
CA ILE A 60 -14.97 -17.08 8.20
C ILE A 60 -13.78 -16.61 7.34
N PRO A 61 -13.81 -16.75 5.99
CA PRO A 61 -12.70 -16.26 5.13
C PRO A 61 -12.40 -14.76 5.26
N LEU A 62 -13.33 -13.94 5.71
CA LEU A 62 -13.09 -12.51 5.94
C LEU A 62 -12.27 -12.23 7.21
N LEU A 63 -12.14 -13.21 8.11
CA LEU A 63 -11.38 -13.06 9.35
C LEU A 63 -9.87 -13.25 9.13
N TYR A 64 -9.47 -13.76 8.00
CA TYR A 64 -8.07 -13.90 7.61
C TYR A 64 -7.86 -13.35 6.20
N GLY A 65 -6.62 -12.94 5.91
CA GLY A 65 -6.28 -12.40 4.60
C GLY A 65 -6.23 -13.44 3.50
N ASN A 66 -5.97 -13.00 2.29
CA ASN A 66 -5.74 -13.87 1.16
C ASN A 66 -4.48 -14.71 1.39
N THR A 67 -4.62 -16.04 1.35
CA THR A 67 -3.54 -17.00 1.60
C THR A 67 -3.19 -17.81 0.34
N GLY A 68 -3.76 -17.44 -0.81
CA GLY A 68 -3.66 -18.18 -2.05
C GLY A 68 -2.23 -18.31 -2.58
N GLY A 69 -1.79 -19.55 -2.78
CA GLY A 69 -0.73 -19.90 -3.73
C GLY A 69 0.70 -19.84 -3.26
N ILE A 70 1.02 -19.52 -2.00
CA ILE A 70 2.41 -19.46 -1.53
C ILE A 70 2.68 -20.51 -0.46
N SER A 71 3.65 -21.38 -0.72
CA SER A 71 4.16 -22.38 0.23
C SER A 71 5.16 -21.75 1.22
N SER A 72 4.79 -20.64 1.87
CA SER A 72 5.63 -20.04 2.90
C SER A 72 5.09 -20.36 4.29
N ASN A 73 5.94 -20.89 5.16
CA ASN A 73 5.60 -21.15 6.57
C ASN A 73 5.32 -19.87 7.38
N LEU A 74 5.57 -18.70 6.81
CA LEU A 74 5.37 -17.39 7.44
C LEU A 74 4.15 -16.64 6.90
N GLY A 75 3.37 -17.28 6.02
CA GLY A 75 2.20 -16.67 5.37
C GLY A 75 2.55 -15.96 4.06
N ALA A 76 1.53 -15.57 3.33
CA ALA A 76 1.64 -14.84 2.07
C ALA A 76 1.23 -13.39 2.27
N ALA A 77 2.08 -12.49 1.85
CA ALA A 77 1.75 -11.06 1.76
C ALA A 77 2.08 -10.56 0.36
N GLY A 78 1.28 -9.64 -0.16
CA GLY A 78 1.58 -9.00 -1.42
C GLY A 78 1.34 -9.84 -2.66
N ILE A 79 0.24 -10.59 -2.70
CA ILE A 79 -0.11 -11.45 -3.84
C ILE A 79 -0.57 -10.61 -5.04
N LYS A 80 -1.55 -9.72 -4.85
CA LYS A 80 -2.10 -8.89 -5.93
C LYS A 80 -1.22 -7.70 -6.27
N VAL A 81 -0.59 -7.10 -5.26
CA VAL A 81 0.41 -6.03 -5.43
C VAL A 81 1.72 -6.50 -4.78
N PRO A 82 2.73 -6.85 -5.58
CA PRO A 82 3.98 -7.39 -5.07
C PRO A 82 4.65 -6.49 -4.04
N GLY A 83 4.94 -7.05 -2.87
CA GLY A 83 5.55 -6.33 -1.76
C GLY A 83 4.57 -5.53 -0.89
N SER A 84 3.26 -5.60 -1.12
CA SER A 84 2.27 -5.07 -0.18
C SER A 84 2.33 -5.81 1.16
N ALA A 85 1.85 -5.17 2.22
CA ALA A 85 1.93 -5.72 3.58
C ALA A 85 0.89 -6.83 3.84
N GLY A 86 -0.14 -6.87 3.02
CA GLY A 86 -1.21 -7.85 3.07
C GLY A 86 -2.41 -7.43 2.26
N GLU A 87 -3.38 -8.33 2.17
CA GLU A 87 -4.64 -8.08 1.48
C GLU A 87 -5.76 -8.86 2.16
N THR A 88 -6.99 -8.35 2.07
CA THR A 88 -8.17 -9.05 2.57
C THR A 88 -8.51 -10.25 1.68
N SER A 89 -9.34 -11.16 2.20
CA SER A 89 -9.78 -12.32 1.44
C SER A 89 -10.55 -11.93 0.18
N GLU A 90 -10.33 -12.64 -0.90
CA GLU A 90 -11.09 -12.53 -2.16
C GLU A 90 -12.29 -13.49 -2.23
N ALA A 91 -12.52 -14.28 -1.18
CA ALA A 91 -13.52 -15.36 -1.19
C ALA A 91 -14.95 -14.88 -1.52
N LEU A 92 -15.28 -13.63 -1.20
CA LEU A 92 -16.61 -13.07 -1.46
C LEU A 92 -16.67 -12.15 -2.68
N TYR A 93 -15.57 -12.00 -3.42
CA TYR A 93 -15.52 -11.05 -4.53
C TYR A 93 -16.41 -11.49 -5.70
N GLU A 94 -16.29 -12.74 -6.14
CA GLU A 94 -17.04 -13.22 -7.31
C GLU A 94 -18.54 -13.34 -7.03
N LYS A 95 -18.91 -13.77 -5.82
CA LYS A 95 -20.30 -14.05 -5.47
C LYS A 95 -21.06 -12.80 -5.02
N TYR A 96 -20.43 -11.93 -4.28
CA TYR A 96 -21.07 -10.79 -3.61
C TYR A 96 -20.48 -9.43 -3.98
N GLY A 97 -19.44 -9.39 -4.80
CA GLY A 97 -18.77 -8.15 -5.20
C GLY A 97 -17.99 -7.47 -4.06
N VAL A 98 -17.70 -8.18 -2.96
CA VAL A 98 -16.91 -7.63 -1.84
C VAL A 98 -15.46 -7.43 -2.30
N PRO A 99 -14.97 -6.18 -2.36
CA PRO A 99 -13.66 -5.91 -2.92
C PRO A 99 -12.54 -6.39 -2.00
N VAL A 100 -11.43 -6.81 -2.60
CA VAL A 100 -10.18 -7.04 -1.89
C VAL A 100 -9.56 -5.70 -1.56
N LEU A 101 -9.19 -5.48 -0.29
CA LEU A 101 -8.46 -4.31 0.17
C LEU A 101 -6.98 -4.65 0.31
N ILE A 102 -6.14 -3.90 -0.37
CA ILE A 102 -4.70 -4.07 -0.37
C ILE A 102 -4.06 -3.08 0.59
N MET A 103 -3.19 -3.58 1.48
CA MET A 103 -2.52 -2.80 2.51
C MET A 103 -1.04 -2.66 2.18
N ALA A 104 -0.51 -1.44 2.25
CA ALA A 104 0.93 -1.20 2.12
C ALA A 104 1.49 -0.49 3.34
N ASP A 105 2.66 -0.91 3.77
CA ASP A 105 3.40 -0.24 4.85
C ASP A 105 4.22 0.94 4.30
N GLY A 106 4.83 1.70 5.19
CA GLY A 106 5.81 2.75 4.89
C GLY A 106 5.39 4.15 5.30
N PRO A 107 5.57 4.56 6.58
CA PRO A 107 5.27 5.92 7.05
C PRO A 107 6.07 7.03 6.35
N ALA A 108 7.20 6.69 5.72
CA ALA A 108 8.01 7.61 4.91
C ALA A 108 7.84 7.40 3.39
N GLY A 109 6.66 6.98 2.97
CA GLY A 109 6.30 6.63 1.59
C GLY A 109 5.89 5.17 1.48
N ILE A 110 5.06 4.87 0.49
CA ILE A 110 4.56 3.50 0.25
C ILE A 110 5.73 2.56 -0.01
N ARG A 111 5.75 1.42 0.69
CA ARG A 111 6.78 0.41 0.52
C ARG A 111 6.23 -0.82 -0.19
N LEU A 112 6.62 -0.96 -1.45
CA LEU A 112 6.33 -2.11 -2.30
C LEU A 112 7.61 -2.78 -2.77
N GLN A 113 7.51 -3.96 -3.33
CA GLN A 113 8.63 -4.61 -4.00
C GLN A 113 9.05 -3.78 -5.21
N ARG A 114 10.33 -3.43 -5.29
CA ARG A 114 10.85 -2.54 -6.33
C ARG A 114 10.68 -3.07 -7.75
N SER A 115 10.83 -4.39 -7.91
CA SER A 115 10.65 -5.08 -9.18
C SER A 115 10.10 -6.48 -8.93
N TYR A 116 9.35 -6.98 -9.89
CA TYR A 116 8.83 -8.34 -9.92
C TYR A 116 8.77 -8.83 -11.35
N GLU A 117 8.65 -10.14 -11.53
CA GLU A 117 8.58 -10.75 -12.84
C GLU A 117 7.23 -11.44 -13.04
N VAL A 118 6.72 -11.37 -14.25
CA VAL A 118 5.45 -11.96 -14.65
C VAL A 118 5.70 -12.97 -15.76
N ASN A 119 5.21 -14.19 -15.59
CA ASN A 119 5.26 -15.22 -16.59
C ASN A 119 4.41 -14.84 -17.81
N ARG A 120 5.01 -14.91 -19.01
CA ARG A 120 4.36 -14.52 -20.28
C ARG A 120 3.24 -15.44 -20.72
N GLU A 121 3.20 -16.68 -20.24
CA GLU A 121 2.22 -17.66 -20.70
C GLU A 121 0.94 -17.66 -19.87
N ASN A 122 1.06 -17.39 -18.55
CA ASN A 122 -0.07 -17.55 -17.63
C ASN A 122 -0.27 -16.37 -16.69
N ASP A 123 0.45 -15.26 -16.90
CA ASP A 123 0.39 -14.03 -16.10
C ASP A 123 0.68 -14.24 -14.59
N SER A 124 1.26 -15.37 -14.20
CA SER A 124 1.63 -15.57 -12.80
C SER A 124 2.84 -14.72 -12.41
N VAL A 125 2.79 -14.18 -11.17
CA VAL A 125 3.86 -13.34 -10.64
C VAL A 125 4.89 -14.20 -9.92
N TYR A 126 6.16 -14.03 -10.30
CA TYR A 126 7.29 -14.69 -9.64
C TYR A 126 7.83 -13.89 -8.48
N GLY A 127 8.47 -14.57 -7.53
CA GLY A 127 9.25 -13.93 -6.48
C GLY A 127 8.43 -13.22 -5.40
N ILE A 128 7.12 -13.52 -5.32
CA ILE A 128 6.31 -13.04 -4.22
C ILE A 128 6.63 -13.86 -2.98
N GLY A 129 7.40 -13.29 -2.07
CA GLY A 129 7.74 -13.92 -0.79
C GLY A 129 7.72 -12.93 0.34
N VAL A 130 7.41 -13.40 1.55
CA VAL A 130 7.35 -12.57 2.74
C VAL A 130 8.65 -11.83 2.99
N LEU A 131 9.79 -12.50 2.81
CA LEU A 131 11.10 -11.89 3.02
C LEU A 131 11.47 -10.92 1.90
N GLY A 132 11.10 -11.18 0.66
CA GLY A 132 11.32 -10.26 -0.46
C GLY A 132 10.57 -8.94 -0.28
N SER A 133 9.37 -8.97 0.28
CA SER A 133 8.58 -7.78 0.56
C SER A 133 9.14 -6.94 1.72
N LEU A 134 9.68 -7.58 2.75
CA LEU A 134 10.27 -6.90 3.91
C LEU A 134 11.62 -6.26 3.60
N GLU A 135 12.39 -6.83 2.70
CA GLU A 135 13.79 -6.48 2.49
C GLU A 135 14.12 -6.00 1.07
N ASN A 136 13.10 -5.70 0.26
CA ASN A 136 13.27 -5.22 -1.14
C ASN A 136 14.20 -6.12 -1.97
N GLY A 137 14.13 -7.43 -1.75
CA GLY A 137 15.01 -8.38 -2.43
C GLY A 137 16.45 -8.43 -1.92
N PHE A 138 16.75 -7.82 -0.78
CA PHE A 138 18.11 -7.81 -0.22
C PHE A 138 18.67 -9.21 0.04
N LEU A 139 17.79 -10.15 0.40
CA LEU A 139 18.17 -11.56 0.66
C LEU A 139 17.91 -12.50 -0.52
N VAL A 140 17.27 -12.05 -1.60
CA VAL A 140 16.91 -12.91 -2.72
C VAL A 140 17.70 -12.49 -3.95
N THR A 141 18.73 -13.26 -4.27
CA THR A 141 19.48 -13.17 -5.53
C THR A 141 18.95 -14.22 -6.50
N GLU A 142 17.69 -14.13 -6.87
CA GLU A 142 17.15 -14.99 -7.91
C GLU A 142 17.64 -14.54 -9.29
N LYS A 143 17.97 -15.52 -10.15
CA LYS A 143 18.28 -15.21 -11.55
C LYS A 143 16.98 -14.88 -12.28
N PRO A 144 17.00 -13.91 -13.22
CA PRO A 144 15.82 -13.60 -14.02
C PRO A 144 15.25 -14.85 -14.70
N HIS A 145 13.93 -14.98 -14.69
CA HIS A 145 13.26 -16.10 -15.36
C HIS A 145 13.25 -15.87 -16.87
N GLN A 146 13.58 -16.93 -17.64
CA GLN A 146 13.75 -16.82 -19.12
C GLN A 146 12.43 -16.49 -19.84
N ASN A 147 11.29 -16.88 -19.27
CA ASN A 147 9.95 -16.67 -19.85
C ASN A 147 9.13 -15.67 -19.03
N ALA A 148 9.75 -14.55 -18.67
CA ALA A 148 9.10 -13.51 -17.87
C ALA A 148 9.44 -12.11 -18.36
N ASP A 149 8.53 -11.19 -18.07
CA ASP A 149 8.74 -9.77 -18.21
C ASP A 149 8.94 -9.14 -16.83
N THR A 150 9.92 -8.24 -16.72
CA THR A 150 10.20 -7.54 -15.46
C THR A 150 9.43 -6.22 -15.37
N TYR A 151 8.73 -6.03 -14.29
CA TYR A 151 8.01 -4.82 -13.97
C TYR A 151 8.62 -4.11 -12.77
N TYR A 152 8.45 -2.78 -12.73
CA TYR A 152 9.04 -1.93 -11.70
C TYR A 152 7.97 -1.11 -10.97
N GLN A 153 8.10 -1.02 -9.65
CA GLN A 153 7.25 -0.23 -8.76
C GLN A 153 8.14 0.75 -7.99
N TYR A 154 8.33 1.94 -8.55
CA TYR A 154 9.15 2.97 -7.91
C TYR A 154 8.24 3.90 -7.08
N CYS A 155 8.18 3.64 -5.78
CA CYS A 155 7.49 4.50 -4.83
C CYS A 155 8.41 5.65 -4.40
N THR A 156 7.81 6.79 -4.07
CA THR A 156 8.53 7.97 -3.59
C THR A 156 8.99 7.79 -2.15
N ALA A 157 10.28 8.06 -1.88
CA ALA A 157 10.78 8.20 -0.53
C ALA A 157 10.53 9.63 -0.04
N PHE A 158 9.70 9.77 0.99
CA PHE A 158 9.41 11.02 1.65
C PHE A 158 10.25 11.20 2.92
N PRO A 159 10.36 12.42 3.45
CA PRO A 159 10.97 12.64 4.74
C PRO A 159 10.27 11.85 5.85
N VAL A 160 11.03 11.37 6.83
CA VAL A 160 10.48 10.64 7.97
C VAL A 160 9.58 11.53 8.84
N GLY A 161 8.70 10.93 9.62
CA GLY A 161 7.69 11.65 10.41
C GLY A 161 8.27 12.76 11.29
N THR A 162 9.37 12.48 11.99
CA THR A 162 10.07 13.50 12.81
C THR A 162 10.53 14.71 11.98
N ALA A 163 11.04 14.48 10.76
CA ALA A 163 11.46 15.58 9.87
C ALA A 163 10.27 16.39 9.35
N LEU A 164 9.21 15.72 8.95
CA LEU A 164 7.95 16.39 8.54
C LEU A 164 7.38 17.25 9.68
N ALA A 165 7.44 16.76 10.91
CA ALA A 165 6.94 17.47 12.08
C ALA A 165 7.70 18.76 12.39
N GLN A 166 8.99 18.86 12.02
CA GLN A 166 9.78 20.10 12.19
C GLN A 166 9.22 21.29 11.40
N SER A 167 8.40 21.02 10.39
CA SER A 167 7.75 22.09 9.63
C SER A 167 6.66 22.82 10.42
N TRP A 168 6.05 22.19 11.41
CA TRP A 168 4.86 22.66 12.15
C TRP A 168 3.69 23.06 11.24
N ASN A 169 3.71 22.60 9.99
CA ASN A 169 2.81 23.04 8.94
C ASN A 169 1.78 21.96 8.59
N ARG A 170 0.55 22.10 9.12
CA ARG A 170 -0.55 21.16 8.85
C ARG A 170 -0.96 21.11 7.38
N GLN A 171 -0.83 22.23 6.64
CA GLN A 171 -1.17 22.26 5.22
C GLN A 171 -0.18 21.43 4.41
N LEU A 172 1.13 21.58 4.70
CA LEU A 172 2.17 20.72 4.08
C LEU A 172 1.93 19.24 4.36
N LEU A 173 1.53 18.88 5.59
CA LEU A 173 1.23 17.49 5.95
C LEU A 173 -0.02 16.95 5.23
N LYS A 174 -1.01 17.82 4.98
CA LYS A 174 -2.17 17.45 4.17
C LYS A 174 -1.76 17.20 2.71
N GLU A 175 -0.97 18.07 2.12
CA GLU A 175 -0.43 17.92 0.75
C GLU A 175 0.43 16.65 0.62
N PHE A 176 1.25 16.35 1.64
CA PHE A 176 1.97 15.07 1.72
C PHE A 176 1.00 13.88 1.67
N GLY A 177 -0.10 13.93 2.45
CA GLY A 177 -1.13 12.89 2.42
C GLY A 177 -1.81 12.77 1.05
N GLU A 178 -2.05 13.86 0.35
CA GLU A 178 -2.62 13.88 -1.00
C GLU A 178 -1.66 13.20 -2.00
N MET A 179 -0.36 13.47 -1.93
CA MET A 179 0.64 12.79 -2.77
C MET A 179 0.72 11.28 -2.49
N ILE A 180 0.62 10.87 -1.23
CA ILE A 180 0.53 9.44 -0.88
C ILE A 180 -0.72 8.82 -1.51
N ALA A 181 -1.87 9.50 -1.46
CA ALA A 181 -3.10 8.99 -2.06
C ALA A 181 -3.01 8.80 -3.58
N GLU A 182 -2.31 9.69 -4.27
CA GLU A 182 -2.03 9.55 -5.70
C GLU A 182 -1.17 8.31 -6.00
N GLU A 183 -0.15 8.04 -5.18
CA GLU A 183 0.62 6.81 -5.32
C GLU A 183 -0.18 5.56 -4.94
N MET A 184 -1.02 5.62 -3.90
CA MET A 184 -1.92 4.53 -3.53
C MET A 184 -2.83 4.15 -4.70
N GLU A 185 -3.47 5.12 -5.32
CA GLU A 185 -4.30 4.88 -6.50
C GLU A 185 -3.50 4.28 -7.66
N LYS A 186 -2.32 4.82 -7.91
CA LYS A 186 -1.42 4.36 -8.99
C LYS A 186 -0.99 2.91 -8.82
N PHE A 187 -0.71 2.48 -7.60
CA PHE A 187 -0.25 1.12 -7.29
C PHE A 187 -1.37 0.18 -6.84
N GLY A 188 -2.61 0.64 -6.76
CA GLY A 188 -3.74 -0.20 -6.36
C GLY A 188 -3.78 -0.53 -4.87
N VAL A 189 -3.21 0.33 -4.03
CA VAL A 189 -3.22 0.23 -2.57
C VAL A 189 -4.46 0.93 -2.01
N ASN A 190 -5.18 0.29 -1.10
CA ASN A 190 -6.39 0.82 -0.49
C ASN A 190 -6.15 1.36 0.93
N LEU A 191 -5.34 0.67 1.71
CA LEU A 191 -5.03 1.03 3.09
C LEU A 191 -3.52 1.23 3.26
N TRP A 192 -3.15 2.44 3.62
CA TRP A 192 -1.78 2.75 3.99
C TRP A 192 -1.58 2.52 5.49
N LEU A 193 -0.61 1.68 5.88
CA LEU A 193 -0.29 1.39 7.27
C LEU A 193 0.53 2.54 7.88
N ALA A 194 -0.08 3.71 7.95
CA ALA A 194 0.43 4.96 8.47
C ALA A 194 -0.76 5.93 8.67
N PRO A 195 -0.58 7.08 9.32
CA PRO A 195 0.64 7.58 9.93
C PRO A 195 1.01 6.87 11.25
N GLY A 196 2.32 6.81 11.55
CA GLY A 196 2.80 6.50 12.89
C GLY A 196 2.71 7.76 13.75
N MET A 197 2.04 7.68 14.91
CA MET A 197 1.81 8.86 15.74
C MET A 197 2.03 8.65 17.24
N ASN A 198 2.75 7.58 17.61
CA ASN A 198 3.15 7.41 18.99
C ASN A 198 3.98 8.62 19.45
N ILE A 199 3.83 8.98 20.70
CA ILE A 199 4.64 10.08 21.27
C ILE A 199 6.07 9.64 21.57
N HIS A 200 7.02 10.55 21.41
CA HIS A 200 8.45 10.33 21.73
C HIS A 200 8.65 10.33 23.25
N ARG A 201 8.32 9.23 23.91
CA ARG A 201 8.45 9.13 25.39
C ARG A 201 9.86 8.75 25.84
N ASN A 202 10.52 7.89 25.07
CA ASN A 202 11.85 7.39 25.38
C ASN A 202 12.77 7.66 24.18
N PRO A 203 13.87 8.41 24.34
CA PRO A 203 14.80 8.69 23.26
C PRO A 203 15.49 7.44 22.70
N LEU A 204 15.52 6.35 23.46
CA LEU A 204 16.09 5.07 23.03
C LEU A 204 15.13 4.22 22.19
N CYS A 205 13.87 4.65 22.00
CA CYS A 205 12.93 3.94 21.14
C CYS A 205 13.40 4.01 19.68
N GLY A 206 13.70 2.85 19.10
CA GLY A 206 14.23 2.72 17.74
C GLY A 206 13.28 3.17 16.63
N ARG A 207 12.00 3.42 16.96
CA ARG A 207 10.97 3.84 16.00
C ARG A 207 10.57 5.30 16.10
N ASN A 208 11.23 6.09 16.97
CA ASN A 208 10.91 7.53 17.10
C ASN A 208 11.02 8.28 15.77
N PHE A 209 11.90 7.87 14.87
CA PHE A 209 12.12 8.54 13.58
C PHE A 209 10.84 8.61 12.73
N GLU A 210 9.95 7.64 12.82
CA GLU A 210 8.72 7.58 12.04
C GLU A 210 7.52 8.29 12.72
N TYR A 211 7.67 8.71 13.98
CA TYR A 211 6.66 9.44 14.73
C TYR A 211 6.90 10.95 14.68
N TYR A 212 5.89 11.74 15.06
CA TYR A 212 5.93 13.18 14.87
C TYR A 212 6.56 13.94 16.02
N SER A 213 6.15 13.69 17.28
CA SER A 213 6.53 14.53 18.42
C SER A 213 6.36 13.82 19.76
N GLU A 214 6.97 14.41 20.81
CA GLU A 214 6.66 14.09 22.21
C GLU A 214 5.36 14.78 22.67
N ASP A 215 4.96 15.86 22.00
CA ASP A 215 3.71 16.57 22.28
C ASP A 215 2.53 15.86 21.58
N PRO A 216 1.55 15.35 22.36
CA PRO A 216 0.41 14.63 21.80
C PRO A 216 -0.52 15.53 20.96
N LEU A 217 -0.61 16.84 21.27
CA LEU A 217 -1.41 17.76 20.50
C LEU A 217 -0.80 17.99 19.10
N LEU A 218 0.51 18.19 19.04
CA LEU A 218 1.21 18.36 17.78
C LEU A 218 1.16 17.06 16.96
N ALA A 219 1.49 15.92 17.57
CA ALA A 219 1.44 14.61 16.90
C ALA A 219 0.04 14.31 16.33
N GLY A 220 -1.02 14.48 17.14
CA GLY A 220 -2.39 14.26 16.70
C GLY A 220 -2.84 15.23 15.61
N SER A 221 -2.45 16.51 15.70
CA SER A 221 -2.80 17.53 14.70
C SER A 221 -2.16 17.25 13.34
N LEU A 222 -0.90 16.80 13.31
CA LEU A 222 -0.18 16.46 12.09
C LEU A 222 -0.70 15.14 11.49
N ALA A 223 -0.92 14.12 12.32
CA ALA A 223 -1.51 12.86 11.89
C ALA A 223 -2.90 13.05 11.27
N ALA A 224 -3.74 13.90 11.88
CA ALA A 224 -5.05 14.25 11.34
C ALA A 224 -4.96 14.96 9.99
N ALA A 225 -3.95 15.81 9.79
CA ALA A 225 -3.73 16.50 8.52
C ALA A 225 -3.35 15.51 7.41
N VAL A 226 -2.40 14.61 7.68
CA VAL A 226 -2.01 13.54 6.75
C VAL A 226 -3.21 12.65 6.41
N THR A 227 -3.96 12.21 7.42
CA THR A 227 -5.16 11.38 7.24
C THR A 227 -6.17 12.05 6.32
N LYS A 228 -6.45 13.34 6.53
CA LYS A 228 -7.35 14.10 5.65
C LYS A 228 -6.83 14.20 4.22
N GLY A 229 -5.52 14.32 4.04
CA GLY A 229 -4.90 14.32 2.73
C GLY A 229 -5.10 12.98 2.01
N VAL A 230 -4.76 11.88 2.65
CA VAL A 230 -4.93 10.54 2.07
C VAL A 230 -6.40 10.24 1.76
N GLN A 231 -7.29 10.50 2.71
CA GLN A 231 -8.72 10.20 2.57
C GLN A 231 -9.49 11.22 1.70
N SER A 232 -8.83 12.23 1.15
CA SER A 232 -9.42 13.10 0.13
C SER A 232 -9.67 12.36 -1.18
N LYS A 233 -9.00 11.24 -1.40
CA LYS A 233 -9.16 10.40 -2.58
C LYS A 233 -10.03 9.17 -2.24
N ALA A 234 -11.07 8.96 -3.03
CA ALA A 234 -11.97 7.81 -2.85
C ALA A 234 -11.21 6.49 -2.99
N GLY A 235 -11.48 5.54 -2.10
CA GLY A 235 -10.83 4.22 -2.08
C GLY A 235 -9.46 4.20 -1.38
N CYS A 236 -8.98 5.33 -0.86
CA CYS A 236 -7.76 5.42 -0.07
C CYS A 236 -8.08 5.65 1.40
N GLY A 237 -7.49 4.85 2.28
CA GLY A 237 -7.63 4.94 3.73
C GLY A 237 -6.29 4.83 4.44
N VAL A 238 -6.30 5.15 5.73
CA VAL A 238 -5.13 5.06 6.60
C VAL A 238 -5.36 4.12 7.76
N THR A 239 -4.27 3.56 8.28
CA THR A 239 -4.25 2.80 9.54
C THR A 239 -3.34 3.52 10.51
N ILE A 240 -3.94 4.35 11.35
CA ILE A 240 -3.21 5.07 12.41
C ILE A 240 -2.57 4.06 13.36
N LYS A 241 -1.27 4.19 13.59
CA LYS A 241 -0.49 3.23 14.36
C LYS A 241 0.51 3.93 15.31
N HIS A 242 1.00 3.26 16.36
CA HIS A 242 0.72 1.90 16.77
C HIS A 242 -0.10 1.94 18.05
N PHE A 243 -1.26 1.41 18.08
CA PHE A 243 -2.07 1.30 19.28
C PHE A 243 -1.61 0.07 20.07
N ALA A 244 -1.15 0.24 21.32
CA ALA A 244 -0.79 1.50 21.97
C ALA A 244 0.51 1.29 22.74
N CYS A 245 1.10 2.39 23.29
CA CYS A 245 2.24 2.28 24.22
C CYS A 245 3.53 1.70 23.61
N ASN A 246 4.01 2.32 22.57
CA ASN A 246 5.35 2.03 22.06
C ASN A 246 6.41 2.66 22.94
#